data_5534f5a9dac6bf43de6214d26548a0c6
#
_entry.id   5534f5a9dac6bf43de6214d26548a0c6
#
_cell.length_a   1.000
_cell.length_b   1.000
_cell.length_c   1.000
_cell.angle_alpha   90.00
_cell.angle_beta   90.00
_cell.angle_gamma   90.00
#
_symmetry.space_group_name_H-M   'P 1'
#
loop_
_entity.id
_entity.type
_entity.pdbx_description
1 polymer ?
#
loop_
_entity_poly.entity_id
_entity_poly.type
_entity_poly.pdbx_seq_one_letter_code
_entity_poly.pdbx_strand_id
1 'polypeptide(L)'
;MNEKRIGILGNVDSGKSTIISVLSNNILDNGRGSARKKILKHDHEQDSGRTSCITHKYTKYDENTTLSFVDLAGHEKYYKTTIFGANCCSLDFVVLMIGANMGVSHMTREHLLLALILKLPIIFVISKIDLCPDEVLKNTLKDLNAILKRYKCNKTIVELNEENMNNYLDIHSSKIFPILKVSNT
;
A
#
# COMPACT_ATOMS: atom_id res chain seq x y z
N MET A 1 18.93 -4.29 -16.83
CA MET A 1 17.49 -4.18 -16.54
C MET A 1 17.35 -4.08 -15.03
N ASN A 2 16.84 -2.96 -14.52
CA ASN A 2 16.71 -2.72 -13.09
C ASN A 2 15.29 -3.08 -12.66
N GLU A 3 15.13 -4.04 -11.73
CA GLU A 3 13.83 -4.39 -11.16
C GLU A 3 13.67 -3.73 -9.80
N LYS A 4 12.54 -3.05 -9.58
CA LYS A 4 12.13 -2.50 -8.28
C LYS A 4 10.92 -3.25 -7.75
N ARG A 5 11.07 -3.89 -6.61
CA ARG A 5 10.04 -4.73 -5.97
C ARG A 5 9.30 -3.97 -4.90
N ILE A 6 8.01 -3.79 -5.10
CA ILE A 6 7.13 -2.97 -4.28
C ILE A 6 6.12 -3.87 -3.57
N GLY A 7 6.26 -4.01 -2.26
CA GLY A 7 5.28 -4.74 -1.45
C GLY A 7 4.05 -3.89 -1.16
N ILE A 8 2.87 -4.41 -1.44
CA ILE A 8 1.61 -3.71 -1.12
C ILE A 8 1.00 -4.36 0.12
N LEU A 9 0.99 -3.62 1.22
CA LEU A 9 0.45 -4.00 2.52
C LEU A 9 -0.80 -3.19 2.86
N GLY A 10 -1.57 -3.63 3.82
CA GLY A 10 -2.77 -2.94 4.32
C GLY A 10 -3.91 -3.91 4.62
N ASN A 11 -4.94 -3.40 5.29
CA ASN A 11 -6.10 -4.19 5.70
C ASN A 11 -6.90 -4.73 4.49
N VAL A 12 -7.83 -5.63 4.76
CA VAL A 12 -8.87 -6.03 3.78
C VAL A 12 -9.62 -4.79 3.32
N ASP A 13 -10.02 -4.76 2.07
CA ASP A 13 -10.77 -3.66 1.43
C ASP A 13 -10.09 -2.27 1.45
N SER A 14 -8.80 -2.19 1.77
CA SER A 14 -8.02 -0.95 1.64
C SER A 14 -7.61 -0.60 0.20
N GLY A 15 -8.04 -1.38 -0.80
CA GLY A 15 -7.78 -1.09 -2.22
C GLY A 15 -6.44 -1.58 -2.77
N LYS A 16 -5.73 -2.51 -2.10
CA LYS A 16 -4.42 -3.06 -2.53
C LYS A 16 -4.43 -3.60 -3.95
N SER A 17 -5.22 -4.62 -4.19
CA SER A 17 -5.29 -5.25 -5.53
C SER A 17 -5.88 -4.31 -6.58
N THR A 18 -6.73 -3.36 -6.17
CA THR A 18 -7.28 -2.34 -7.07
C THR A 18 -6.19 -1.39 -7.55
N ILE A 19 -5.38 -0.82 -6.65
CA ILE A 19 -4.31 0.11 -7.04
C ILE A 19 -3.26 -0.58 -7.92
N ILE A 20 -2.90 -1.83 -7.61
CA ILE A 20 -1.99 -2.62 -8.46
C ILE A 20 -2.59 -2.76 -9.87
N SER A 21 -3.88 -3.07 -9.98
CA SER A 21 -4.53 -3.20 -11.27
C SER A 21 -4.59 -1.89 -12.04
N VAL A 22 -4.91 -0.79 -11.37
CA VAL A 22 -4.92 0.55 -11.96
C VAL A 22 -3.54 0.91 -12.50
N LEU A 23 -2.50 0.76 -11.70
CA LEU A 23 -1.12 1.09 -12.09
C LEU A 23 -0.57 0.15 -13.18
N SER A 24 -0.95 -1.14 -13.16
CA SER A 24 -0.46 -2.10 -14.13
C SER A 24 -1.15 -2.04 -15.48
N ASN A 25 -2.42 -1.63 -15.52
CA ASN A 25 -3.24 -1.65 -16.74
C ASN A 25 -3.59 -0.24 -17.24
N ASN A 26 -3.25 0.82 -16.50
CA ASN A 26 -3.63 2.22 -16.81
C ASN A 26 -5.15 2.42 -16.98
N ILE A 27 -5.96 1.69 -16.20
CA ILE A 27 -7.42 1.74 -16.26
C ILE A 27 -7.95 1.96 -14.84
N LEU A 28 -8.72 3.03 -14.64
CA LEU A 28 -9.38 3.31 -13.36
C LEU A 28 -10.44 2.24 -13.05
N ASP A 29 -10.74 2.06 -11.77
CA ASP A 29 -11.82 1.18 -11.33
C ASP A 29 -13.18 1.86 -11.52
N ASN A 30 -14.22 1.06 -11.66
CA ASN A 30 -15.62 1.55 -11.75
C ASN A 30 -16.32 1.68 -10.38
N GLY A 31 -15.55 1.66 -9.28
CA GLY A 31 -16.08 1.64 -7.91
C GLY A 31 -16.68 0.30 -7.46
N ARG A 32 -16.80 -0.67 -8.36
CA ARG A 32 -17.36 -2.02 -8.09
C ARG A 32 -16.32 -3.14 -8.14
N GLY A 33 -15.02 -2.79 -8.20
CA GLY A 33 -13.92 -3.75 -8.19
C GLY A 33 -13.65 -4.41 -9.54
N SER A 34 -14.05 -3.80 -10.66
CA SER A 34 -13.76 -4.31 -12.01
C SER A 34 -12.26 -4.43 -12.28
N ALA A 35 -11.48 -3.47 -11.78
CA ALA A 35 -10.04 -3.48 -11.94
C ALA A 35 -9.39 -4.68 -11.21
N ARG A 36 -9.75 -4.96 -9.96
CA ARG A 36 -9.16 -6.04 -9.16
C ARG A 36 -9.43 -7.44 -9.71
N LYS A 37 -10.58 -7.66 -10.41
CA LYS A 37 -10.90 -8.95 -11.03
C LYS A 37 -9.85 -9.42 -12.04
N LYS A 38 -9.12 -8.48 -12.66
CA LYS A 38 -8.03 -8.79 -13.60
C LYS A 38 -6.75 -9.33 -12.93
N ILE A 39 -6.63 -9.18 -11.61
CA ILE A 39 -5.45 -9.60 -10.83
C ILE A 39 -5.71 -10.89 -10.06
N LEU A 40 -6.92 -11.07 -9.53
CA LEU A 40 -7.29 -12.23 -8.73
C LEU A 40 -7.27 -13.50 -9.58
N LYS A 41 -6.47 -14.49 -9.14
CA LYS A 41 -6.17 -15.70 -9.92
C LYS A 41 -7.12 -16.86 -9.61
N HIS A 42 -7.67 -16.90 -8.41
CA HIS A 42 -8.48 -18.02 -7.93
C HIS A 42 -9.97 -17.64 -7.88
N ASP A 43 -10.84 -18.58 -8.20
CA ASP A 43 -12.30 -18.34 -8.21
C ASP A 43 -12.80 -17.87 -6.84
N HIS A 44 -12.33 -18.47 -5.75
CA HIS A 44 -12.68 -18.05 -4.39
C HIS A 44 -12.17 -16.63 -4.04
N GLU A 45 -11.09 -16.15 -4.66
CA GLU A 45 -10.61 -14.78 -4.52
C GLU A 45 -11.49 -13.81 -5.31
N GLN A 46 -11.96 -14.21 -6.50
CA GLN A 46 -12.87 -13.41 -7.30
C GLN A 46 -14.23 -13.26 -6.62
N ASP A 47 -14.74 -14.33 -6.00
CA ASP A 47 -16.00 -14.33 -5.27
C ASP A 47 -15.92 -13.52 -3.97
N SER A 48 -14.86 -13.73 -3.18
CA SER A 48 -14.65 -13.06 -1.89
C SER A 48 -14.03 -11.67 -2.02
N GLY A 49 -13.36 -11.37 -3.15
CA GLY A 49 -12.57 -10.16 -3.36
C GLY A 49 -11.33 -10.07 -2.45
N ARG A 50 -10.87 -11.19 -1.88
CA ARG A 50 -9.77 -11.24 -0.93
C ARG A 50 -8.59 -12.01 -1.48
N THR A 51 -7.39 -11.43 -1.38
CA THR A 51 -6.13 -12.07 -1.73
C THR A 51 -5.76 -13.08 -0.66
N SER A 52 -5.53 -14.33 -1.05
CA SER A 52 -5.13 -15.42 -0.16
C SER A 52 -3.68 -15.86 -0.34
N CYS A 53 -3.09 -15.58 -1.49
CA CYS A 53 -1.72 -15.94 -1.85
C CYS A 53 -0.91 -14.69 -2.29
N ILE A 54 0.41 -14.85 -2.36
CA ILE A 54 1.31 -13.81 -2.87
C ILE A 54 1.19 -13.75 -4.39
N THR A 55 0.90 -12.58 -4.92
CA THR A 55 0.75 -12.37 -6.37
C THR A 55 1.74 -11.31 -6.85
N HIS A 56 2.41 -11.59 -7.95
CA HIS A 56 3.34 -10.67 -8.60
C HIS A 56 2.72 -10.09 -9.87
N LYS A 57 2.83 -8.77 -10.03
CA LYS A 57 2.48 -8.06 -11.26
C LYS A 57 3.64 -7.17 -11.69
N TYR A 58 3.96 -7.24 -12.96
CA TYR A 58 5.08 -6.52 -13.56
C TYR A 58 4.55 -5.43 -14.48
N THR A 59 5.15 -4.25 -14.39
CA THR A 59 4.85 -3.12 -15.26
C THR A 59 6.15 -2.45 -15.68
N LYS A 60 6.33 -2.18 -16.97
CA LYS A 60 7.46 -1.38 -17.44
C LYS A 60 7.23 0.08 -17.02
N TYR A 61 8.19 0.65 -16.33
CA TYR A 61 8.21 2.07 -15.99
C TYR A 61 8.93 2.88 -17.08
N ASP A 62 10.10 2.40 -17.51
CA ASP A 62 10.89 2.93 -18.61
C ASP A 62 11.61 1.78 -19.36
N GLU A 63 12.51 2.14 -20.32
CA GLU A 63 13.23 1.14 -21.12
C GLU A 63 14.13 0.22 -20.27
N ASN A 64 14.64 0.71 -19.13
CA ASN A 64 15.62 0.03 -18.30
C ASN A 64 15.04 -0.45 -16.96
N THR A 65 13.86 0.03 -16.56
CA THR A 65 13.27 -0.20 -15.23
C THR A 65 11.93 -0.92 -15.32
N THR A 66 11.83 -2.02 -14.57
CA THR A 66 10.58 -2.77 -14.39
C THR A 66 10.14 -2.64 -12.93
N LEU A 67 8.88 -2.31 -12.70
CA LEU A 67 8.25 -2.34 -11.39
C LEU A 67 7.58 -3.70 -11.19
N SER A 68 7.89 -4.35 -10.09
CA SER A 68 7.29 -5.61 -9.66
C SER A 68 6.43 -5.34 -8.43
N PHE A 69 5.12 -5.31 -8.59
CA PHE A 69 4.18 -5.19 -7.50
C PHE A 69 3.91 -6.55 -6.88
N VAL A 70 4.12 -6.67 -5.57
CA VAL A 70 3.86 -7.86 -4.78
C VAL A 70 2.60 -7.62 -3.95
N ASP A 71 1.47 -8.19 -4.39
CA ASP A 71 0.20 -8.13 -3.66
C ASP A 71 0.22 -9.10 -2.49
N LEU A 72 0.10 -8.57 -1.29
CA LEU A 72 0.14 -9.32 -0.05
C LEU A 72 -1.22 -9.33 0.62
N ALA A 73 -1.57 -10.49 1.22
CA ALA A 73 -2.86 -10.69 1.85
C ALA A 73 -3.10 -9.69 3.00
N GLY A 74 -4.29 -9.08 3.03
CA GLY A 74 -4.66 -8.11 4.07
C GLY A 74 -5.43 -8.71 5.25
N HIS A 75 -5.92 -9.96 5.13
CA HIS A 75 -6.74 -10.61 6.13
C HIS A 75 -5.89 -11.31 7.19
N GLU A 76 -6.29 -11.21 8.45
CA GLU A 76 -5.60 -11.81 9.60
C GLU A 76 -5.33 -13.31 9.41
N LYS A 77 -6.28 -14.05 8.86
CA LYS A 77 -6.14 -15.49 8.54
C LYS A 77 -4.90 -15.80 7.69
N TYR A 78 -4.51 -14.89 6.81
CA TYR A 78 -3.39 -15.05 5.89
C TYR A 78 -2.15 -14.24 6.30
N TYR A 79 -2.11 -13.72 7.53
CA TYR A 79 -1.01 -12.86 7.98
C TYR A 79 0.35 -13.56 7.95
N LYS A 80 0.40 -14.87 8.23
CA LYS A 80 1.62 -15.68 8.10
C LYS A 80 2.16 -15.68 6.67
N THR A 81 1.28 -15.77 5.67
CA THR A 81 1.65 -15.68 4.25
C THR A 81 2.18 -14.27 3.91
N THR A 82 1.60 -13.24 4.51
CA THR A 82 2.06 -11.86 4.34
C THR A 82 3.46 -11.65 4.93
N ILE A 83 3.72 -12.16 6.15
CA ILE A 83 5.06 -12.11 6.76
C ILE A 83 6.08 -12.83 5.86
N PHE A 84 5.74 -14.03 5.40
CA PHE A 84 6.61 -14.80 4.51
C PHE A 84 6.91 -14.02 3.22
N GLY A 85 5.88 -13.49 2.56
CA GLY A 85 6.03 -12.71 1.33
C GLY A 85 6.86 -11.45 1.51
N ALA A 86 6.61 -10.69 2.58
CA ALA A 86 7.37 -9.48 2.88
C ALA A 86 8.86 -9.77 3.14
N ASN A 87 9.17 -10.92 3.74
CA ASN A 87 10.56 -11.30 4.05
C ASN A 87 11.29 -11.94 2.86
N CYS A 88 10.60 -12.79 2.08
CA CYS A 88 11.25 -13.60 1.04
C CYS A 88 11.29 -12.92 -0.35
N CYS A 89 10.43 -11.94 -0.62
CA CYS A 89 10.35 -11.31 -1.94
C CYS A 89 11.42 -10.24 -2.19
N SER A 90 12.35 -10.00 -1.26
CA SER A 90 13.42 -8.98 -1.39
C SER A 90 12.87 -7.62 -1.83
N LEU A 91 11.92 -7.09 -1.06
CA LEU A 91 11.24 -5.84 -1.36
C LEU A 91 12.20 -4.64 -1.24
N ASP A 92 12.18 -3.73 -2.22
CA ASP A 92 12.92 -2.47 -2.16
C ASP A 92 12.20 -1.46 -1.25
N PHE A 93 10.86 -1.42 -1.29
CA PHE A 93 10.03 -0.61 -0.42
C PHE A 93 8.61 -1.15 -0.33
N VAL A 94 7.85 -0.58 0.58
CA VAL A 94 6.48 -0.99 0.87
C VAL A 94 5.53 0.19 0.72
N VAL A 95 4.42 -0.05 0.06
CA VAL A 95 3.25 0.83 0.08
C VAL A 95 2.26 0.29 1.11
N LEU A 96 2.02 1.06 2.17
CA LEU A 96 1.02 0.71 3.19
C LEU A 96 -0.30 1.43 2.89
N MET A 97 -1.28 0.64 2.44
CA MET A 97 -2.61 1.12 2.06
C MET A 97 -3.53 1.27 3.28
N ILE A 98 -4.14 2.43 3.41
CA ILE A 98 -5.13 2.75 4.47
C ILE A 98 -6.41 3.20 3.78
N GLY A 99 -7.50 2.46 3.96
CA GLY A 99 -8.81 2.91 3.47
C GLY A 99 -9.31 4.08 4.31
N ALA A 100 -9.58 5.22 3.68
CA ALA A 100 -10.04 6.43 4.39
C ALA A 100 -11.28 6.18 5.26
N ASN A 101 -12.19 5.36 4.75
CA ASN A 101 -13.44 4.99 5.44
C ASN A 101 -13.25 4.06 6.65
N MET A 102 -12.09 3.40 6.76
CA MET A 102 -11.81 2.43 7.84
C MET A 102 -10.78 2.94 8.85
N GLY A 103 -10.01 3.97 8.48
CA GLY A 103 -8.92 4.49 9.29
C GLY A 103 -7.81 3.46 9.54
N VAL A 104 -7.05 3.66 10.63
CA VAL A 104 -5.93 2.78 11.01
C VAL A 104 -6.45 1.59 11.82
N SER A 105 -6.77 0.50 11.14
CA SER A 105 -7.24 -0.75 11.74
C SER A 105 -6.14 -1.51 12.49
N HIS A 106 -6.52 -2.57 13.24
CA HIS A 106 -5.56 -3.49 13.87
C HIS A 106 -4.58 -4.07 12.85
N MET A 107 -5.07 -4.61 11.74
CA MET A 107 -4.21 -5.20 10.70
C MET A 107 -3.30 -4.16 10.03
N THR A 108 -3.74 -2.92 9.89
CA THR A 108 -2.87 -1.84 9.41
C THR A 108 -1.67 -1.63 10.34
N ARG A 109 -1.88 -1.69 11.65
CA ARG A 109 -0.82 -1.57 12.67
C ARG A 109 0.15 -2.74 12.61
N GLU A 110 -0.35 -3.97 12.46
CA GLU A 110 0.48 -5.18 12.31
C GLU A 110 1.35 -5.10 11.04
N HIS A 111 0.79 -4.68 9.92
CA HIS A 111 1.53 -4.50 8.67
C HIS A 111 2.56 -3.36 8.76
N LEU A 112 2.23 -2.27 9.46
CA LEU A 112 3.18 -1.20 9.73
C LEU A 112 4.36 -1.71 10.58
N LEU A 113 4.05 -2.44 11.66
CA LEU A 113 5.07 -3.01 12.53
C LEU A 113 5.98 -3.98 11.78
N LEU A 114 5.41 -4.85 10.93
CA LEU A 114 6.17 -5.76 10.07
C LEU A 114 7.15 -4.98 9.17
N ALA A 115 6.69 -3.95 8.48
CA ALA A 115 7.53 -3.15 7.60
C ALA A 115 8.66 -2.43 8.37
N LEU A 116 8.37 -1.94 9.59
CA LEU A 116 9.36 -1.30 10.46
C LEU A 116 10.42 -2.29 10.97
N ILE A 117 10.00 -3.51 11.36
CA ILE A 117 10.92 -4.57 11.82
C ILE A 117 11.86 -4.99 10.67
N LEU A 118 11.33 -5.12 9.47
CA LEU A 118 12.11 -5.45 8.27
C LEU A 118 12.94 -4.25 7.76
N LYS A 119 12.82 -3.08 8.40
CA LYS A 119 13.52 -1.83 8.01
C LYS A 119 13.26 -1.42 6.56
N LEU A 120 12.12 -1.77 6.02
CA LEU A 120 11.73 -1.40 4.66
C LEU A 120 11.33 0.09 4.62
N PRO A 121 11.70 0.84 3.58
CA PRO A 121 11.14 2.16 3.34
C PRO A 121 9.64 2.06 3.13
N ILE A 122 8.87 2.96 3.76
CA ILE A 122 7.40 2.92 3.75
C ILE A 122 6.87 4.17 3.09
N ILE A 123 5.95 3.98 2.15
CA ILE A 123 5.09 5.01 1.57
C ILE A 123 3.67 4.73 2.07
N PHE A 124 3.04 5.71 2.71
CA PHE A 124 1.63 5.59 3.08
C PHE A 124 0.74 6.03 1.92
N VAL A 125 -0.34 5.29 1.68
CA VAL A 125 -1.36 5.66 0.70
C VAL A 125 -2.73 5.59 1.37
N ILE A 126 -3.40 6.74 1.49
CA ILE A 126 -4.80 6.79 1.91
C ILE A 126 -5.66 6.70 0.66
N SER A 127 -6.37 5.59 0.54
CA SER A 127 -7.27 5.30 -0.58
C SER A 127 -8.72 5.64 -0.24
N LYS A 128 -9.59 5.70 -1.27
CA LYS A 128 -11.03 5.94 -1.14
C LYS A 128 -11.34 7.29 -0.47
N ILE A 129 -10.56 8.31 -0.79
CA ILE A 129 -10.76 9.66 -0.25
C ILE A 129 -12.10 10.26 -0.70
N ASP A 130 -12.61 9.83 -1.84
CA ASP A 130 -13.90 10.17 -2.43
C ASP A 130 -15.10 9.75 -1.55
N LEU A 131 -14.92 8.72 -0.70
CA LEU A 131 -15.96 8.16 0.17
C LEU A 131 -15.89 8.69 1.61
N CYS A 132 -15.01 9.64 1.91
CA CYS A 132 -14.67 9.98 3.28
C CYS A 132 -14.70 11.49 3.53
N PRO A 133 -15.39 11.98 4.58
CA PRO A 133 -15.33 13.38 5.00
C PRO A 133 -13.90 13.77 5.43
N ASP A 134 -13.54 15.05 5.21
CA ASP A 134 -12.22 15.60 5.58
C ASP A 134 -11.86 15.43 7.06
N GLU A 135 -12.86 15.45 7.94
CA GLU A 135 -12.65 15.26 9.39
C GLU A 135 -12.14 13.86 9.71
N VAL A 136 -12.66 12.83 9.02
CA VAL A 136 -12.22 11.44 9.19
C VAL A 136 -10.79 11.26 8.67
N LEU A 137 -10.45 11.92 7.56
CA LEU A 137 -9.08 11.94 7.04
C LEU A 137 -8.11 12.57 8.05
N LYS A 138 -8.48 13.71 8.65
CA LYS A 138 -7.68 14.36 9.69
C LYS A 138 -7.48 13.45 10.90
N ASN A 139 -8.51 12.73 11.33
CA ASN A 139 -8.43 11.79 12.45
C ASN A 139 -7.53 10.60 12.10
N THR A 140 -7.64 10.04 10.89
CA THR A 140 -6.75 8.97 10.41
C THR A 140 -5.28 9.39 10.44
N LEU A 141 -4.96 10.63 10.03
CA LEU A 141 -3.60 11.17 10.10
C LEU A 141 -3.11 11.35 11.53
N LYS A 142 -3.98 11.82 12.43
CA LYS A 142 -3.65 11.94 13.87
C LYS A 142 -3.35 10.58 14.49
N ASP A 143 -4.17 9.57 14.20
CA ASP A 143 -4.00 8.20 14.71
C ASP A 143 -2.69 7.59 14.18
N LEU A 144 -2.38 7.76 12.89
CA LEU A 144 -1.14 7.28 12.30
C LEU A 144 0.08 7.92 12.97
N ASN A 145 0.05 9.25 13.17
CA ASN A 145 1.12 9.96 13.89
C ASN A 145 1.28 9.46 15.34
N ALA A 146 0.17 9.21 16.05
CA ALA A 146 0.21 8.70 17.41
C ALA A 146 0.84 7.30 17.48
N ILE A 147 0.53 6.43 16.51
CA ILE A 147 1.09 5.08 16.39
C ILE A 147 2.59 5.14 16.10
N LEU A 148 3.03 5.97 15.15
CA LEU A 148 4.44 6.14 14.83
C LEU A 148 5.25 6.64 16.04
N LYS A 149 4.71 7.59 16.81
CA LYS A 149 5.32 8.04 18.08
C LYS A 149 5.42 6.90 19.10
N ARG A 150 4.39 6.07 19.22
CA ARG A 150 4.39 4.88 20.11
C ARG A 150 5.48 3.89 19.72
N TYR A 151 5.73 3.71 18.42
CA TYR A 151 6.80 2.85 17.89
C TYR A 151 8.18 3.53 17.90
N LYS A 152 8.27 4.73 18.51
CA LYS A 152 9.52 5.52 18.59
C LYS A 152 10.16 5.80 17.23
N CYS A 153 9.34 5.99 16.22
CA CYS A 153 9.80 6.36 14.89
C CYS A 153 10.19 7.85 14.86
N ASN A 154 11.43 8.14 14.50
CA ASN A 154 11.96 9.51 14.41
C ASN A 154 11.71 10.17 13.05
N LYS A 155 10.77 9.61 12.26
CA LYS A 155 10.40 10.15 10.96
C LYS A 155 9.06 10.88 11.06
N THR A 156 8.90 11.95 10.28
CA THR A 156 7.66 12.74 10.19
C THR A 156 6.85 12.37 8.96
N ILE A 157 5.53 12.42 9.05
CA ILE A 157 4.66 12.24 7.88
C ILE A 157 4.64 13.53 7.07
N VAL A 158 4.87 13.42 5.77
CA VAL A 158 4.80 14.54 4.82
C VAL A 158 3.86 14.15 3.69
N GLU A 159 2.84 14.95 3.47
CA GLU A 159 1.91 14.78 2.36
C GLU A 159 2.60 15.16 1.05
N LEU A 160 2.61 14.22 0.10
CA LEU A 160 3.14 14.46 -1.23
C LEU A 160 2.03 14.92 -2.17
N ASN A 161 2.35 15.93 -2.94
CA ASN A 161 1.58 16.43 -4.07
C ASN A 161 2.51 16.63 -5.28
N GLU A 162 1.95 16.99 -6.44
CA GLU A 162 2.74 17.15 -7.67
C GLU A 162 3.85 18.19 -7.52
N GLU A 163 3.62 19.23 -6.71
CA GLU A 163 4.57 20.33 -6.54
C GLU A 163 5.79 19.96 -5.67
N ASN A 164 5.59 19.11 -4.64
CA ASN A 164 6.63 18.81 -3.67
C ASN A 164 7.26 17.42 -3.86
N MET A 165 6.72 16.57 -4.73
CA MET A 165 7.18 15.21 -4.94
C MET A 165 8.68 15.14 -5.26
N ASN A 166 9.18 16.02 -6.11
CA ASN A 166 10.59 16.03 -6.52
C ASN A 166 11.56 16.36 -5.39
N ASN A 167 11.10 17.03 -4.32
CA ASN A 167 11.93 17.41 -3.19
C ASN A 167 12.21 16.22 -2.25
N TYR A 168 11.50 15.09 -2.42
CA TYR A 168 11.55 13.92 -1.53
C TYR A 168 11.88 12.63 -2.28
N LEU A 169 12.69 12.71 -3.33
CA LEU A 169 13.04 11.58 -4.19
C LEU A 169 13.83 10.47 -3.48
N ASP A 170 14.54 10.80 -2.39
CA ASP A 170 15.29 9.82 -1.63
C ASP A 170 14.55 9.34 -0.37
N ILE A 171 13.66 8.37 -0.56
CA ILE A 171 12.87 7.77 0.52
C ILE A 171 13.72 6.94 1.49
N HIS A 172 14.84 6.39 1.02
CA HIS A 172 15.72 5.55 1.85
C HIS A 172 16.47 6.35 2.92
N SER A 173 16.98 7.52 2.56
CA SER A 173 17.77 8.38 3.47
C SER A 173 16.93 9.44 4.18
N SER A 174 15.72 9.71 3.73
CA SER A 174 14.88 10.77 4.27
C SER A 174 14.39 10.46 5.69
N LYS A 175 14.34 11.51 6.52
CA LYS A 175 13.71 11.48 7.86
C LYS A 175 12.20 11.63 7.79
N ILE A 176 11.59 11.24 6.69
CA ILE A 176 10.16 11.39 6.45
C ILE A 176 9.50 10.05 6.10
N PHE A 177 8.19 10.01 6.34
CA PHE A 177 7.28 9.03 5.75
C PHE A 177 6.39 9.78 4.74
N PRO A 178 6.57 9.53 3.43
CA PRO A 178 5.69 10.13 2.43
C PRO A 178 4.28 9.56 2.54
N ILE A 179 3.28 10.41 2.39
CA ILE A 179 1.87 10.02 2.33
C ILE A 179 1.19 10.60 1.09
N LEU A 180 0.46 9.76 0.39
CA LEU A 180 -0.34 10.10 -0.78
C LEU A 180 -1.83 9.87 -0.47
N LYS A 181 -2.68 10.73 -1.01
CA LYS A 181 -4.13 10.59 -0.97
C LYS A 181 -4.63 10.29 -2.37
N VAL A 182 -5.38 9.18 -2.53
CA VAL A 182 -5.79 8.71 -3.85
C VAL A 182 -7.26 8.26 -3.86
N SER A 183 -7.91 8.45 -5.03
CA SER A 183 -9.08 7.70 -5.44
C SER A 183 -8.69 6.79 -6.62
N ASN A 184 -9.21 5.58 -6.65
CA ASN A 184 -8.99 4.63 -7.74
C ASN A 184 -10.12 4.66 -8.79
N THR A 185 -11.11 5.51 -8.57
CA THR A 185 -12.29 5.72 -9.44
C THR A 185 -12.17 7.00 -10.22
#